data_c0600cb3506ee50faad467794ec0d00d
#
_entry.id   c0600cb3506ee50faad467794ec0d00d
#
_cell.length_a   1.000
_cell.length_b   1.000
_cell.length_c   1.000
_cell.angle_alpha   90.00
_cell.angle_beta   90.00
_cell.angle_gamma   90.00
#
_symmetry.space_group_name_H-M   'P 1'
#
loop_
_entity.id
_entity.type
_entity.pdbx_description
1 polymer ?
#
loop_
_entity_poly.entity_id
_entity_poly.type
_entity_poly.pdbx_seq_one_letter_code
_entity_poly.pdbx_strand_id
1 'polypeptide(L)'
;MWSAISLPSSVSSVAPVLDNMEHGLHYAFYDHSDKKSDGPKMYAELLRSAQNSIKIWDSYFNKSGASDYLLFGHIKCPVEIYYLTNGSKSENCRIANEKAQLLWDNVPAAVRDKCTLHFAFVTKDVNDDYMFHDRWLILDDSRYFLVGGSINYHSGIPTCSTGIYEVMDDEDQQLIRKKFNKFYQHAIDDAACVIKP
;
A
#
# COMPACT_ATOMS: atom_id res chain seq x y z
N MET A 1 -22.96 26.62 2.66
CA MET A 1 -23.30 26.23 1.28
C MET A 1 -22.03 25.63 0.67
N TRP A 2 -22.01 24.34 0.41
CA TRP A 2 -20.90 23.68 -0.27
C TRP A 2 -21.13 23.87 -1.76
N SER A 3 -20.19 24.54 -2.45
CA SER A 3 -20.25 24.61 -3.91
C SER A 3 -19.83 23.28 -4.49
N ALA A 4 -20.62 22.76 -5.42
CA ALA A 4 -20.31 21.54 -6.14
C ALA A 4 -18.99 21.74 -6.95
N ILE A 5 -18.02 20.89 -6.70
CA ILE A 5 -16.78 20.82 -7.50
C ILE A 5 -17.15 20.06 -8.79
N SER A 6 -17.07 20.74 -9.91
CA SER A 6 -17.25 20.09 -11.22
C SER A 6 -16.00 19.27 -11.56
N LEU A 7 -16.14 17.96 -11.60
CA LEU A 7 -15.07 17.07 -12.07
C LEU A 7 -14.97 17.12 -13.60
N PRO A 8 -13.79 17.12 -14.20
CA PRO A 8 -13.63 17.04 -15.65
C PRO A 8 -14.09 15.67 -16.17
N SER A 9 -14.81 15.69 -17.29
CA SER A 9 -15.56 14.56 -17.87
C SER A 9 -14.77 13.66 -18.81
N SER A 10 -13.45 13.72 -18.84
CA SER A 10 -12.62 12.85 -19.70
C SER A 10 -11.34 12.40 -19.00
N VAL A 11 -11.32 11.17 -18.55
CA VAL A 11 -10.08 10.50 -18.13
C VAL A 11 -9.47 9.88 -19.39
N SER A 12 -8.37 10.46 -19.84
CA SER A 12 -7.54 9.89 -20.91
C SER A 12 -6.83 8.63 -20.41
N SER A 13 -6.66 7.65 -21.28
CA SER A 13 -6.03 6.34 -21.02
C SER A 13 -4.50 6.37 -20.83
N VAL A 14 -3.94 7.49 -20.48
CA VAL A 14 -2.52 7.64 -20.15
C VAL A 14 -2.33 7.24 -18.70
N ALA A 15 -1.24 6.49 -18.42
CA ALA A 15 -0.84 6.13 -17.07
C ALA A 15 -1.09 7.28 -16.11
N PRO A 16 -1.73 7.04 -14.96
CA PRO A 16 -2.15 8.11 -14.11
C PRO A 16 -0.94 8.84 -13.53
N VAL A 17 -0.49 9.80 -14.24
CA VAL A 17 0.07 10.98 -13.63
C VAL A 17 -1.13 11.56 -12.88
N LEU A 18 -1.09 11.51 -11.57
CA LEU A 18 -2.08 12.22 -10.78
C LEU A 18 -2.07 13.65 -11.31
N ASP A 19 -3.14 14.04 -12.01
CA ASP A 19 -3.14 15.28 -12.79
C ASP A 19 -2.80 16.46 -11.87
N ASN A 20 -1.89 17.32 -12.32
CA ASN A 20 -1.59 18.59 -11.69
C ASN A 20 -2.86 19.43 -11.64
N MET A 21 -3.56 19.41 -10.54
CA MET A 21 -4.58 20.41 -10.31
C MET A 21 -3.91 21.72 -9.87
N GLU A 22 -4.46 22.84 -10.26
CA GLU A 22 -3.94 24.21 -10.01
C GLU A 22 -3.66 24.54 -8.53
N HIS A 23 -3.94 23.61 -7.59
CA HIS A 23 -3.76 23.76 -6.15
C HIS A 23 -2.79 22.73 -5.54
N GLY A 24 -1.99 22.02 -6.34
CA GLY A 24 -0.96 21.12 -5.82
C GLY A 24 -1.44 19.85 -5.16
N LEU A 25 -2.73 19.52 -5.23
CA LEU A 25 -3.29 18.27 -4.71
C LEU A 25 -3.34 17.24 -5.84
N HIS A 26 -2.49 16.23 -5.75
CA HIS A 26 -2.49 15.10 -6.65
C HIS A 26 -3.37 14.00 -6.06
N TYR A 27 -4.47 13.67 -6.71
CA TYR A 27 -5.38 12.64 -6.22
C TYR A 27 -6.05 11.87 -7.36
N ALA A 28 -6.54 10.70 -7.03
CA ALA A 28 -7.47 9.97 -7.89
C ALA A 28 -8.57 9.36 -7.04
N PHE A 29 -9.79 9.52 -7.50
CA PHE A 29 -10.96 8.86 -6.94
C PHE A 29 -11.44 7.77 -7.88
N TYR A 30 -11.94 6.70 -7.30
CA TYR A 30 -12.73 5.72 -8.03
C TYR A 30 -14.01 5.40 -7.28
N ASP A 31 -15.07 5.25 -8.04
CA ASP A 31 -16.41 5.02 -7.53
C ASP A 31 -16.75 3.52 -7.64
N HIS A 32 -17.26 2.96 -6.54
CA HIS A 32 -17.76 1.59 -6.50
C HIS A 32 -18.89 1.34 -7.52
N SER A 33 -19.72 2.34 -7.80
CA SER A 33 -20.81 2.23 -8.78
C SER A 33 -20.32 2.18 -10.22
N ASP A 34 -19.10 2.67 -10.50
CA ASP A 34 -18.48 2.60 -11.81
C ASP A 34 -17.68 1.29 -11.96
N LYS A 35 -18.30 0.29 -12.59
CA LYS A 35 -17.66 -0.99 -12.92
C LYS A 35 -16.44 -0.87 -13.84
N LYS A 36 -16.23 0.30 -14.45
CA LYS A 36 -15.06 0.63 -15.27
C LYS A 36 -14.02 1.41 -14.48
N SER A 37 -14.20 1.53 -13.18
CA SER A 37 -13.28 2.25 -12.28
C SER A 37 -11.83 1.81 -12.50
N ASP A 38 -10.95 2.78 -12.74
CA ASP A 38 -9.53 2.57 -12.98
C ASP A 38 -8.69 2.44 -11.69
N GLY A 39 -9.34 2.36 -10.53
CA GLY A 39 -8.67 2.29 -9.23
C GLY A 39 -7.63 1.18 -9.10
N PRO A 40 -8.00 -0.09 -9.38
CA PRO A 40 -7.02 -1.18 -9.37
C PRO A 40 -5.88 -0.97 -10.35
N LYS A 41 -6.16 -0.42 -11.53
CA LYS A 41 -5.12 -0.10 -12.52
C LYS A 41 -4.17 0.97 -12.00
N MET A 42 -4.67 1.99 -11.33
CA MET A 42 -3.84 3.05 -10.79
C MET A 42 -2.89 2.54 -9.72
N TYR A 43 -3.38 1.76 -8.76
CA TYR A 43 -2.52 1.16 -7.75
C TYR A 43 -1.46 0.26 -8.40
N ALA A 44 -1.86 -0.52 -9.41
CA ALA A 44 -0.96 -1.34 -10.20
C ALA A 44 0.11 -0.52 -10.94
N GLU A 45 -0.25 0.63 -11.52
CA GLU A 45 0.69 1.55 -12.18
C GLU A 45 1.68 2.16 -11.19
N LEU A 46 1.22 2.52 -9.98
CA LEU A 46 2.10 2.99 -8.92
C LEU A 46 3.13 1.91 -8.56
N LEU A 47 2.72 0.67 -8.32
CA LEU A 47 3.65 -0.43 -8.04
C LEU A 47 4.61 -0.68 -9.21
N ARG A 48 4.13 -0.55 -10.46
CA ARG A 48 4.95 -0.69 -11.67
C ARG A 48 6.03 0.37 -11.78
N SER A 49 5.79 1.57 -11.24
CA SER A 49 6.72 2.69 -11.30
C SER A 49 7.88 2.61 -10.32
N ALA A 50 7.78 1.77 -9.28
CA ALA A 50 8.82 1.61 -8.28
C ALA A 50 10.12 1.05 -8.87
N GLN A 51 11.27 1.60 -8.45
CA GLN A 51 12.60 1.23 -8.93
C GLN A 51 13.48 0.56 -7.87
N ASN A 52 13.30 0.91 -6.60
CA ASN A 52 14.18 0.46 -5.52
C ASN A 52 13.40 -0.15 -4.35
N SER A 53 12.32 0.50 -3.93
CA SER A 53 11.56 0.03 -2.76
C SER A 53 10.08 0.35 -2.85
N ILE A 54 9.29 -0.53 -2.22
CA ILE A 54 7.85 -0.36 -2.03
C ILE A 54 7.58 -0.55 -0.55
N LYS A 55 7.02 0.46 0.13
CA LYS A 55 6.59 0.34 1.52
C LYS A 55 5.06 0.41 1.57
N ILE A 56 4.46 -0.64 2.06
CA ILE A 56 3.02 -0.76 2.26
C ILE A 56 2.76 -0.72 3.75
N TRP A 57 2.00 0.27 4.16
CA TRP A 57 1.56 0.43 5.54
C TRP A 57 0.03 0.35 5.55
N ASP A 58 -0.50 -0.85 5.82
CA ASP A 58 -1.92 -1.14 5.74
C ASP A 58 -2.40 -1.81 7.03
N SER A 59 -3.41 -1.23 7.68
CA SER A 59 -3.98 -1.74 8.91
C SER A 59 -4.63 -3.12 8.79
N TYR A 60 -4.95 -3.54 7.56
CA TYR A 60 -5.62 -4.81 7.30
C TYR A 60 -4.81 -5.71 6.38
N PHE A 61 -4.25 -6.75 6.93
CA PHE A 61 -3.81 -7.88 6.12
C PHE A 61 -4.98 -8.86 5.96
N ASN A 62 -5.40 -9.09 4.73
CA ASN A 62 -6.48 -10.03 4.47
C ASN A 62 -6.06 -11.43 4.96
N LYS A 63 -6.84 -12.00 5.90
CA LYS A 63 -6.58 -13.33 6.48
C LYS A 63 -6.51 -14.44 5.43
N SER A 64 -7.16 -14.26 4.28
CA SER A 64 -7.05 -15.20 3.16
C SER A 64 -5.78 -14.99 2.34
N GLY A 65 -5.06 -13.88 2.51
CA GLY A 65 -3.83 -13.53 1.78
C GLY A 65 -4.00 -13.42 0.26
N ALA A 66 -5.20 -13.73 -0.22
CA ALA A 66 -5.39 -14.21 -1.58
C ALA A 66 -5.47 -13.11 -2.63
N SER A 67 -5.66 -11.85 -2.27
CA SER A 67 -5.87 -10.80 -3.27
C SER A 67 -4.70 -9.83 -3.41
N ASP A 68 -3.91 -9.65 -2.38
CA ASP A 68 -2.81 -8.68 -2.37
C ASP A 68 -1.70 -9.08 -3.36
N TYR A 69 -1.48 -10.38 -3.55
CA TYR A 69 -0.49 -10.91 -4.49
C TYR A 69 -0.78 -10.51 -5.96
N LEU A 70 -2.05 -10.29 -6.32
CA LEU A 70 -2.41 -9.88 -7.68
C LEU A 70 -1.78 -8.54 -8.05
N LEU A 71 -1.70 -7.62 -7.09
CA LEU A 71 -1.07 -6.32 -7.30
C LEU A 71 0.44 -6.43 -7.44
N PHE A 72 1.09 -7.30 -6.67
CA PHE A 72 2.53 -7.51 -6.76
C PHE A 72 2.99 -8.04 -8.13
N GLY A 73 2.11 -8.71 -8.87
CA GLY A 73 2.37 -9.12 -10.25
C GLY A 73 2.69 -7.95 -11.21
N HIS A 74 2.38 -6.72 -10.81
CA HIS A 74 2.67 -5.52 -11.59
C HIS A 74 4.09 -4.95 -11.37
N ILE A 75 4.82 -5.41 -10.36
CA ILE A 75 6.18 -4.97 -10.07
C ILE A 75 7.12 -5.38 -11.20
N LYS A 76 7.85 -4.41 -11.76
CA LYS A 76 8.72 -4.62 -12.93
C LYS A 76 10.21 -4.72 -12.57
N CYS A 77 10.65 -3.89 -11.65
CA CYS A 77 12.06 -3.83 -11.22
C CYS A 77 12.33 -4.74 -10.02
N PRO A 78 13.58 -5.15 -9.79
CA PRO A 78 14.00 -5.70 -8.50
C PRO A 78 13.81 -4.63 -7.41
N VAL A 79 12.98 -4.94 -6.41
CA VAL A 79 12.69 -4.00 -5.31
C VAL A 79 12.65 -4.71 -3.96
N GLU A 80 12.93 -3.93 -2.91
CA GLU A 80 12.66 -4.33 -1.53
C GLU A 80 11.21 -3.96 -1.18
N ILE A 81 10.41 -4.93 -0.79
CA ILE A 81 9.00 -4.73 -0.42
C ILE A 81 8.88 -4.80 1.09
N TYR A 82 8.47 -3.72 1.72
CA TYR A 82 8.21 -3.63 3.15
C TYR A 82 6.71 -3.60 3.39
N TYR A 83 6.17 -4.64 3.96
CA TYR A 83 4.74 -4.74 4.29
C TYR A 83 4.56 -4.67 5.80
N LEU A 84 3.99 -3.57 6.29
CA LEU A 84 3.68 -3.34 7.68
C LEU A 84 2.16 -3.38 7.88
N THR A 85 1.70 -4.23 8.78
CA THR A 85 0.27 -4.36 9.10
C THR A 85 0.03 -4.47 10.60
N ASN A 86 -1.24 -4.36 11.02
CA ASN A 86 -1.63 -4.62 12.38
C ASN A 86 -1.81 -6.12 12.63
N GLY A 87 -1.28 -6.59 13.74
CA GLY A 87 -1.48 -7.94 14.24
C GLY A 87 -2.33 -7.98 15.50
N SER A 88 -2.67 -9.17 15.97
CA SER A 88 -3.29 -9.40 17.27
C SER A 88 -2.24 -9.76 18.32
N LYS A 89 -2.58 -9.65 19.60
CA LYS A 89 -1.69 -10.07 20.71
C LYS A 89 -1.19 -11.51 20.64
N SER A 90 -1.93 -12.38 19.96
CA SER A 90 -1.55 -13.78 19.77
C SER A 90 -0.62 -14.01 18.59
N GLU A 91 -0.38 -12.98 17.79
CA GLU A 91 0.49 -13.08 16.62
C GLU A 91 1.95 -12.85 17.00
N ASN A 92 2.81 -13.71 16.49
CA ASN A 92 4.24 -13.73 16.75
C ASN A 92 5.01 -14.02 15.46
N CYS A 93 6.33 -14.10 15.54
CA CYS A 93 7.18 -14.34 14.36
C CYS A 93 6.77 -15.59 13.55
N ARG A 94 6.28 -16.66 14.19
CA ARG A 94 5.82 -17.86 13.46
C ARG A 94 4.61 -17.53 12.58
N ILE A 95 3.62 -16.84 13.14
CA ILE A 95 2.41 -16.44 12.42
C ILE A 95 2.75 -15.40 11.32
N ALA A 96 3.69 -14.49 11.58
CA ALA A 96 4.19 -13.56 10.59
C ALA A 96 4.80 -14.32 9.39
N ASN A 97 5.64 -15.32 9.66
CA ASN A 97 6.22 -16.17 8.62
C ASN A 97 5.15 -16.92 7.81
N GLU A 98 4.18 -17.53 8.47
CA GLU A 98 3.11 -18.28 7.80
C GLU A 98 2.28 -17.36 6.88
N LYS A 99 1.93 -16.16 7.34
CA LYS A 99 1.16 -15.19 6.54
C LYS A 99 1.97 -14.61 5.39
N ALA A 100 3.23 -14.26 5.64
CA ALA A 100 4.13 -13.75 4.62
C ALA A 100 4.40 -14.81 3.55
N GLN A 101 4.60 -16.06 3.94
CA GLN A 101 4.79 -17.16 3.01
C GLN A 101 3.53 -17.39 2.17
N LEU A 102 2.35 -17.39 2.79
CA LEU A 102 1.08 -17.52 2.07
C LEU A 102 0.90 -16.40 1.02
N LEU A 103 1.22 -15.16 1.37
CA LEU A 103 1.22 -14.05 0.43
C LEU A 103 2.22 -14.30 -0.71
N TRP A 104 3.47 -14.63 -0.34
CA TRP A 104 4.58 -14.72 -1.28
C TRP A 104 4.45 -15.88 -2.25
N ASP A 105 3.96 -17.03 -1.82
CA ASP A 105 3.77 -18.21 -2.67
C ASP A 105 2.79 -17.98 -3.82
N ASN A 106 1.87 -17.03 -3.65
CA ASN A 106 0.91 -16.65 -4.68
C ASN A 106 1.41 -15.53 -5.61
N VAL A 107 2.52 -14.86 -5.27
CA VAL A 107 3.14 -13.85 -6.14
C VAL A 107 3.79 -14.54 -7.34
N PRO A 108 3.67 -13.99 -8.58
CA PRO A 108 4.30 -14.60 -9.75
C PRO A 108 5.81 -14.81 -9.58
N ALA A 109 6.33 -15.95 -10.02
CA ALA A 109 7.76 -16.29 -9.91
C ALA A 109 8.67 -15.19 -10.46
N ALA A 110 8.31 -14.58 -11.60
CA ALA A 110 9.06 -13.48 -12.19
C ALA A 110 9.24 -12.24 -11.27
N VAL A 111 8.42 -12.12 -10.23
CA VAL A 111 8.59 -11.10 -9.18
C VAL A 111 9.38 -11.68 -8.01
N ARG A 112 9.01 -12.88 -7.55
CA ARG A 112 9.66 -13.55 -6.42
C ARG A 112 11.16 -13.74 -6.63
N ASP A 113 11.56 -14.05 -7.86
CA ASP A 113 12.96 -14.34 -8.23
C ASP A 113 13.87 -13.09 -8.21
N LYS A 114 13.31 -11.91 -7.99
CA LYS A 114 14.06 -10.64 -8.04
C LYS A 114 13.78 -9.68 -6.90
N CYS A 115 12.74 -9.92 -6.11
CA CYS A 115 12.31 -9.03 -5.04
C CYS A 115 12.47 -9.69 -3.68
N THR A 116 12.69 -8.87 -2.65
CA THR A 116 12.70 -9.32 -1.25
C THR A 116 11.43 -8.83 -0.56
N LEU A 117 10.76 -9.69 0.19
CA LEU A 117 9.63 -9.31 1.03
C LEU A 117 10.08 -9.21 2.50
N HIS A 118 9.92 -8.03 3.06
CA HIS A 118 10.02 -7.75 4.50
C HIS A 118 8.61 -7.58 5.06
N PHE A 119 8.16 -8.54 5.86
CA PHE A 119 6.79 -8.54 6.39
C PHE A 119 6.82 -8.40 7.91
N ALA A 120 6.08 -7.46 8.44
CA ALA A 120 6.05 -7.19 9.87
C ALA A 120 4.64 -6.84 10.37
N PHE A 121 4.33 -7.25 11.59
CA PHE A 121 3.15 -6.84 12.33
C PHE A 121 3.51 -5.84 13.41
N VAL A 122 2.70 -4.82 13.56
CA VAL A 122 2.59 -4.14 14.86
C VAL A 122 1.64 -4.98 15.72
N THR A 123 2.17 -5.65 16.71
CA THR A 123 1.35 -6.42 17.65
C THR A 123 0.59 -5.47 18.59
N LYS A 124 -0.66 -5.78 18.83
CA LYS A 124 -1.49 -4.98 19.71
C LYS A 124 -0.97 -5.05 21.15
N ASP A 125 -0.26 -4.02 21.59
CA ASP A 125 0.11 -3.86 23.00
C ASP A 125 -1.04 -3.28 23.82
N VAL A 126 -0.91 -3.37 25.14
CA VAL A 126 -1.92 -2.92 26.12
C VAL A 126 -2.21 -1.42 25.99
N ASN A 127 -1.27 -0.65 25.46
CA ASN A 127 -1.35 0.80 25.33
C ASN A 127 -1.72 1.31 23.94
N ASP A 128 -1.92 0.44 22.97
CA ASP A 128 -2.34 0.76 21.57
C ASP A 128 -1.52 1.86 20.85
N ASP A 129 -0.37 2.28 21.38
CA ASP A 129 0.42 3.43 20.90
C ASP A 129 0.96 3.25 19.48
N TYR A 130 1.00 2.01 18.98
CA TYR A 130 1.51 1.65 17.65
C TYR A 130 0.43 1.14 16.70
N MET A 131 -0.84 1.11 17.13
CA MET A 131 -1.93 0.77 16.23
C MET A 131 -2.20 1.93 15.27
N PHE A 132 -2.47 1.59 14.02
CA PHE A 132 -2.75 2.57 12.99
C PHE A 132 -4.00 2.17 12.18
N HIS A 133 -4.66 3.16 11.60
CA HIS A 133 -5.81 2.99 10.72
C HIS A 133 -5.57 3.53 9.32
N ASP A 134 -4.71 4.53 9.20
CA ASP A 134 -4.34 5.10 7.91
C ASP A 134 -3.54 4.09 7.09
N ARG A 135 -3.66 4.23 5.79
CA ARG A 135 -2.97 3.35 4.83
C ARG A 135 -2.09 4.19 3.94
N TRP A 136 -0.86 3.74 3.81
CA TRP A 136 0.15 4.46 3.06
C TRP A 136 0.83 3.53 2.07
N LEU A 137 1.10 4.08 0.90
CA LEU A 137 2.03 3.50 -0.08
C LEU A 137 3.18 4.48 -0.25
N ILE A 138 4.41 4.00 -0.03
CA ILE A 138 5.61 4.81 -0.19
C ILE A 138 6.47 4.12 -1.25
N LEU A 139 6.84 4.86 -2.29
CA LEU A 139 7.66 4.37 -3.38
C LEU A 139 9.02 5.06 -3.38
N ASP A 140 10.08 4.27 -3.37
CA ASP A 140 11.48 4.71 -3.48
C ASP A 140 11.91 5.76 -2.44
N ASP A 141 11.21 5.82 -1.30
CA ASP A 141 11.37 6.86 -0.27
C ASP A 141 11.25 8.31 -0.78
N SER A 142 10.62 8.49 -1.94
CA SER A 142 10.50 9.77 -2.64
C SER A 142 9.06 10.15 -3.00
N ARG A 143 8.14 9.18 -3.05
CA ARG A 143 6.73 9.41 -3.33
C ARG A 143 5.86 8.77 -2.26
N TYR A 144 4.94 9.54 -1.72
CA TYR A 144 4.13 9.17 -0.57
C TYR A 144 2.65 9.32 -0.89
N PHE A 145 1.89 8.25 -0.70
CA PHE A 145 0.46 8.22 -1.03
C PHE A 145 -0.36 7.81 0.18
N LEU A 146 -1.36 8.64 0.52
CA LEU A 146 -2.45 8.23 1.40
C LEU A 146 -3.46 7.43 0.58
N VAL A 147 -3.76 6.21 1.02
CA VAL A 147 -4.64 5.28 0.32
C VAL A 147 -5.91 5.06 1.13
N GLY A 148 -7.07 5.40 0.58
CA GLY A 148 -8.33 5.35 1.28
C GLY A 148 -8.83 3.94 1.62
N GLY A 149 -8.57 2.94 0.76
CA GLY A 149 -8.91 1.53 0.97
C GLY A 149 -7.70 0.67 1.27
N SER A 150 -7.89 -0.48 1.91
CA SER A 150 -6.83 -1.48 2.04
C SER A 150 -6.38 -1.99 0.68
N ILE A 151 -5.12 -2.44 0.60
CA ILE A 151 -4.51 -2.93 -0.65
C ILE A 151 -5.38 -4.00 -1.35
N ASN A 152 -6.05 -4.86 -0.58
CA ASN A 152 -6.94 -5.88 -1.12
C ASN A 152 -8.15 -5.31 -1.88
N TYR A 153 -8.58 -4.09 -1.60
CA TYR A 153 -9.65 -3.44 -2.37
C TYR A 153 -9.20 -2.98 -3.76
N HIS A 154 -7.89 -2.85 -3.95
CA HIS A 154 -7.27 -2.43 -5.21
C HIS A 154 -6.89 -3.60 -6.11
N SER A 155 -7.02 -4.84 -5.64
CA SER A 155 -6.64 -6.04 -6.39
C SER A 155 -7.77 -6.62 -7.26
N GLY A 156 -8.98 -6.13 -7.12
CA GLY A 156 -10.17 -6.66 -7.79
C GLY A 156 -11.21 -5.58 -8.09
N ILE A 157 -12.50 -5.99 -8.12
CA ILE A 157 -13.60 -5.04 -8.25
C ILE A 157 -13.72 -4.27 -6.94
N PRO A 158 -13.65 -2.93 -6.95
CA PRO A 158 -13.80 -2.13 -5.74
C PRO A 158 -15.14 -2.42 -5.05
N THR A 159 -15.12 -2.66 -3.76
CA THR A 159 -16.33 -2.86 -2.95
C THR A 159 -16.82 -1.58 -2.29
N CYS A 160 -16.03 -0.50 -2.38
CA CYS A 160 -16.36 0.82 -1.88
C CYS A 160 -15.69 1.90 -2.72
N SER A 161 -16.29 3.08 -2.72
CA SER A 161 -15.63 4.25 -3.31
C SER A 161 -14.46 4.67 -2.44
N THR A 162 -13.34 5.00 -3.05
CA THR A 162 -12.11 5.36 -2.35
C THR A 162 -11.23 6.25 -3.21
N GLY A 163 -10.11 6.72 -2.67
CA GLY A 163 -9.17 7.56 -3.38
C GLY A 163 -7.72 7.30 -2.97
N ILE A 164 -6.82 7.76 -3.80
CA ILE A 164 -5.39 7.82 -3.53
C ILE A 164 -4.95 9.26 -3.68
N TYR A 165 -4.19 9.76 -2.70
CA TYR A 165 -3.70 11.13 -2.64
C TYR A 165 -2.19 11.11 -2.51
N GLU A 166 -1.48 11.80 -3.40
CA GLU A 166 -0.05 11.99 -3.28
C GLU A 166 0.27 13.17 -2.35
N VAL A 167 1.15 12.95 -1.39
CA VAL A 167 1.63 13.99 -0.47
C VAL A 167 2.79 14.69 -1.14
N MET A 168 2.64 15.98 -1.40
CA MET A 168 3.63 16.79 -2.13
C MET A 168 4.54 17.61 -1.21
N ASP A 169 4.11 17.86 0.03
CA ASP A 169 4.89 18.62 0.99
C ASP A 169 6.04 17.81 1.57
N ASP A 170 7.25 18.35 1.52
CA ASP A 170 8.47 17.66 1.96
C ASP A 170 8.50 17.40 3.47
N GLU A 171 7.94 18.28 4.29
CA GLU A 171 7.91 18.12 5.75
C GLU A 171 6.95 17.00 6.12
N ASP A 172 5.78 16.94 5.46
CA ASP A 172 4.82 15.86 5.63
C ASP A 172 5.39 14.51 5.16
N GLN A 173 6.10 14.47 4.03
CA GLN A 173 6.79 13.27 3.56
C GLN A 173 7.82 12.76 4.57
N GLN A 174 8.63 13.67 5.13
CA GLN A 174 9.61 13.33 6.17
C GLN A 174 8.94 12.81 7.44
N LEU A 175 7.80 13.41 7.84
CA LEU A 175 7.02 12.96 8.98
C LEU A 175 6.49 11.54 8.76
N ILE A 176 5.90 11.26 7.59
CA ILE A 176 5.37 9.92 7.23
C ILE A 176 6.51 8.90 7.24
N ARG A 177 7.66 9.22 6.62
CA ARG A 177 8.86 8.37 6.63
C ARG A 177 9.31 8.04 8.05
N LYS A 178 9.44 9.05 8.90
CA LYS A 178 9.83 8.89 10.29
C LYS A 178 8.86 8.02 11.06
N LYS A 179 7.56 8.20 10.85
CA LYS A 179 6.50 7.39 11.47
C LYS A 179 6.57 5.95 11.00
N PHE A 180 6.62 5.71 9.68
CA PHE A 180 6.77 4.36 9.13
C PHE A 180 7.96 3.63 9.76
N ASN A 181 9.14 4.25 9.74
CA ASN A 181 10.34 3.64 10.28
C ASN A 181 10.23 3.33 11.78
N LYS A 182 9.59 4.22 12.56
CA LYS A 182 9.33 3.99 13.99
C LYS A 182 8.44 2.76 14.21
N PHE A 183 7.32 2.66 13.49
CA PHE A 183 6.39 1.54 13.61
C PHE A 183 7.01 0.24 13.10
N TYR A 184 7.73 0.32 11.98
CA TYR A 184 8.39 -0.84 11.39
C TYR A 184 9.50 -1.37 12.32
N GLN A 185 10.33 -0.49 12.90
CA GLN A 185 11.36 -0.89 13.85
C GLN A 185 10.75 -1.57 15.09
N HIS A 186 9.66 -1.03 15.62
CA HIS A 186 8.93 -1.68 16.71
C HIS A 186 8.42 -3.07 16.33
N ALA A 187 7.87 -3.21 15.12
CA ALA A 187 7.35 -4.49 14.65
C ALA A 187 8.43 -5.55 14.40
N ILE A 188 9.64 -5.16 14.00
CA ILE A 188 10.76 -6.10 13.75
C ILE A 188 11.08 -6.93 14.98
N ASP A 189 11.04 -6.33 16.15
CA ASP A 189 11.44 -6.98 17.39
C ASP A 189 10.39 -8.01 17.85
N ASP A 190 9.14 -7.85 17.43
CA ASP A 190 8.01 -8.66 17.90
C ASP A 190 7.57 -9.75 16.90
N ALA A 191 7.32 -9.39 15.66
CA ALA A 191 6.68 -10.29 14.69
C ALA A 191 7.03 -9.90 13.24
N ALA A 192 8.24 -10.17 12.83
CA ALA A 192 8.70 -9.91 11.47
C ALA A 192 9.32 -11.13 10.81
N CYS A 193 9.30 -11.15 9.49
CA CYS A 193 10.06 -12.10 8.68
C CYS A 193 10.57 -11.45 7.40
N VAL A 194 11.61 -12.05 6.83
CA VAL A 194 12.19 -11.64 5.55
C VAL A 194 12.23 -12.86 4.64
N ILE A 195 11.59 -12.73 3.47
CA ILE A 195 11.64 -13.74 2.41
C ILE A 195 12.48 -13.16 1.27
N LYS A 196 13.57 -13.82 0.98
CA LYS A 196 14.50 -13.44 -0.10
C LYS A 196 14.26 -14.27 -1.34
N PRO A 197 14.72 -13.80 -2.51
CA PRO A 197 14.76 -14.60 -3.74
C PRO A 197 15.48 -15.92 -3.56
#